data_8a484924cf452e51b661bcb22e86e00a
#
_entry.id   8a484924cf452e51b661bcb22e86e00a
#
_cell.length_a   1.000
_cell.length_b   1.000
_cell.length_c   1.000
_cell.angle_alpha   90.00
_cell.angle_beta   90.00
_cell.angle_gamma   90.00
#
_symmetry.space_group_name_H-M   'P 1'
#
loop_
_entity.id
_entity.type
_entity.pdbx_description
1 polymer ?
#
loop_
_entity_poly.entity_id
_entity_poly.type
_entity_poly.pdbx_seq_one_letter_code
_entity_poly.pdbx_strand_id
1 'polypeptide(L)'
;MIPQEPAPVAENPGGLPASAAPVAASSAAPASAPAASAAAPDPGGSSFPESGAAPLSGAAPASGADAASGAGSADSAGGRAGRPHRAAPWPEAREAAVRAGTAARADRGSLGVPLGQALGRALAEPLTALTDLPSFDTSAMDGWAVVGPGPWTVREDGAVLAGHVSTAVPAAGEAVRIATGARVPSGTTAVLRSEHTRTEPAGQPGAASARSGLVLHALREVVPGQDIRPRGQECRTGDELLPAGAAVTPAVLGLAAAAGYDELPVRPHPRVEILVLGDELLTAGLPHEGLIRDALGPMLGPWLEALGAEVLATRRIGDDAEELYAAVTGSAADLVVTTGGTAAGPVDHLHRVLDKAGATLLVDGVKVRPGHPMLLARLDGGTARPAGTRHLVGLPGNPLAAVSGLLTLAEPLLAALTRADTPPTYRAPGTPGSGAPGVPVDGEVHGHPHDTRLVPVLRRDGRAVPLHYNGPAMLRGIAGADGMAVVPPGGARPGQELTVLDLPWPTTAGAVPVQGACFT
;
A
#
# COMPACT_ATOMS: atom_id res chain seq x y z
N MET A 1 -1.77 -58.96 34.25
CA MET A 1 -2.02 -57.75 35.05
C MET A 1 -2.88 -56.86 34.23
N ILE A 2 -4.14 -56.75 34.56
CA ILE A 2 -5.27 -56.19 33.81
C ILE A 2 -5.33 -54.68 34.11
N PRO A 3 -5.55 -53.78 33.15
CA PRO A 3 -5.78 -52.38 33.45
C PRO A 3 -7.24 -52.10 33.80
N GLN A 4 -7.44 -51.24 34.81
CA GLN A 4 -8.73 -50.76 35.27
C GLN A 4 -9.26 -49.62 34.38
N GLU A 5 -10.57 -49.71 34.09
CA GLU A 5 -11.40 -48.62 33.54
C GLU A 5 -11.69 -47.54 34.58
N PRO A 6 -11.89 -46.29 34.18
CA PRO A 6 -12.50 -45.28 35.04
C PRO A 6 -14.02 -45.16 34.82
N ALA A 7 -14.71 -44.87 35.90
CA ALA A 7 -16.15 -44.75 36.07
C ALA A 7 -16.76 -43.46 35.42
N PRO A 8 -18.09 -43.43 35.21
CA PRO A 8 -18.81 -42.39 34.50
C PRO A 8 -19.12 -41.14 35.37
N VAL A 9 -19.12 -39.98 34.76
CA VAL A 9 -19.53 -38.71 35.36
C VAL A 9 -21.00 -38.43 35.05
N ALA A 10 -21.70 -38.00 36.09
CA ALA A 10 -23.13 -37.75 36.15
C ALA A 10 -23.61 -36.57 35.30
N GLU A 11 -24.80 -36.74 34.73
CA GLU A 11 -25.66 -35.71 34.15
C GLU A 11 -26.20 -34.76 35.22
N ASN A 12 -26.32 -33.47 34.85
CA ASN A 12 -27.14 -32.53 35.57
C ASN A 12 -28.03 -31.76 34.61
N PRO A 13 -29.34 -31.78 34.74
CA PRO A 13 -30.27 -31.06 33.88
C PRO A 13 -30.69 -29.75 34.54
N GLY A 14 -30.85 -28.71 33.76
CA GLY A 14 -31.66 -27.57 34.25
C GLY A 14 -31.34 -26.20 33.64
N GLY A 15 -32.29 -25.68 32.92
CA GLY A 15 -32.63 -24.26 32.96
C GLY A 15 -32.25 -23.40 31.78
N LEU A 16 -33.13 -23.29 30.79
CA LEU A 16 -33.28 -22.08 29.97
C LEU A 16 -33.97 -20.99 30.78
N PRO A 17 -33.64 -19.71 30.55
CA PRO A 17 -34.68 -18.71 30.46
C PRO A 17 -34.63 -17.87 29.15
N ALA A 18 -35.77 -17.72 28.66
CA ALA A 18 -36.48 -16.76 27.83
C ALA A 18 -35.77 -15.44 27.39
N SER A 19 -35.90 -15.17 26.07
CA SER A 19 -36.44 -13.96 25.47
C SER A 19 -36.02 -12.60 26.06
N ALA A 20 -35.23 -11.85 25.31
CA ALA A 20 -35.26 -10.38 25.35
C ALA A 20 -35.42 -9.82 23.92
N ALA A 21 -36.46 -9.02 23.76
CA ALA A 21 -36.86 -8.34 22.55
C ALA A 21 -35.89 -7.18 22.17
N PRO A 22 -35.94 -6.66 20.93
CA PRO A 22 -35.02 -5.64 20.44
C PRO A 22 -35.38 -4.26 20.98
N VAL A 23 -34.37 -3.53 21.43
CA VAL A 23 -34.46 -2.11 21.81
C VAL A 23 -34.38 -1.26 20.55
N ALA A 24 -35.42 -0.42 20.34
CA ALA A 24 -35.51 0.58 19.31
C ALA A 24 -34.47 1.67 19.49
N ALA A 25 -33.75 2.00 18.42
CA ALA A 25 -32.89 3.17 18.35
C ALA A 25 -33.73 4.45 18.21
N SER A 26 -33.67 5.32 19.22
CA SER A 26 -34.25 6.66 19.21
C SER A 26 -33.26 7.63 18.54
N SER A 27 -33.67 8.23 17.44
CA SER A 27 -33.01 9.36 16.80
C SER A 27 -33.29 10.65 17.58
N ALA A 28 -32.26 11.25 18.14
CA ALA A 28 -32.35 12.63 18.66
C ALA A 28 -31.46 13.54 17.80
N ALA A 29 -32.09 14.46 17.10
CA ALA A 29 -31.45 15.58 16.41
C ALA A 29 -31.03 16.64 17.43
N PRO A 30 -29.89 17.36 17.27
CA PRO A 30 -29.54 18.46 18.12
C PRO A 30 -30.24 19.75 17.69
N ALA A 31 -30.75 20.45 18.70
CA ALA A 31 -31.42 21.73 18.61
C ALA A 31 -30.46 22.84 18.17
N SER A 32 -30.99 23.71 17.32
CA SER A 32 -30.44 24.99 16.91
C SER A 32 -30.37 25.98 18.07
N ALA A 33 -29.19 26.60 18.28
CA ALA A 33 -29.03 27.76 19.17
C ALA A 33 -29.18 29.08 18.39
N PRO A 34 -29.65 30.16 19.02
CA PRO A 34 -30.05 31.38 18.32
C PRO A 34 -28.85 32.32 18.07
N ALA A 35 -28.96 33.05 16.97
CA ALA A 35 -28.10 34.14 16.58
C ALA A 35 -28.17 35.31 17.54
N ALA A 36 -27.01 35.78 18.02
CA ALA A 36 -26.86 37.08 18.63
C ALA A 36 -26.19 38.06 17.67
N SER A 37 -26.99 39.02 17.26
CA SER A 37 -26.58 40.23 16.53
C SER A 37 -25.85 41.16 17.49
N ALA A 38 -24.64 41.61 17.10
CA ALA A 38 -24.05 42.82 17.68
C ALA A 38 -23.32 43.62 16.60
N ALA A 39 -23.69 44.88 16.57
CA ALA A 39 -23.37 45.89 15.60
C ALA A 39 -21.90 46.30 15.59
N ALA A 40 -21.45 46.75 14.43
CA ALA A 40 -20.23 47.49 14.20
C ALA A 40 -20.34 48.92 14.72
N PRO A 41 -19.21 49.58 15.00
CA PRO A 41 -19.06 51.00 14.68
C PRO A 41 -17.88 51.25 13.72
N ASP A 42 -18.14 52.07 12.77
CA ASP A 42 -17.27 52.73 11.79
C ASP A 42 -16.84 54.12 12.32
N PRO A 43 -16.04 54.91 11.60
CA PRO A 43 -14.59 54.97 11.70
C PRO A 43 -14.11 56.36 12.19
N GLY A 44 -12.89 56.42 12.63
CA GLY A 44 -12.24 57.70 12.95
C GLY A 44 -10.82 57.73 12.37
N GLY A 45 -10.64 58.56 11.39
CA GLY A 45 -9.36 58.81 10.72
C GLY A 45 -8.40 59.66 11.54
N SER A 46 -7.12 59.49 11.28
CA SER A 46 -6.11 60.56 11.37
C SER A 46 -4.85 60.14 10.54
N SER A 47 -4.70 60.85 9.53
CA SER A 47 -3.58 61.54 8.86
C SER A 47 -2.13 61.16 9.23
N PHE A 48 -1.42 60.98 8.16
CA PHE A 48 0.03 60.83 7.90
C PHE A 48 0.92 61.91 8.54
N PRO A 49 2.29 61.71 8.52
CA PRO A 49 3.03 62.32 7.43
C PRO A 49 4.09 61.43 6.74
N GLU A 50 4.19 61.68 5.46
CA GLU A 50 5.32 61.31 4.58
C GLU A 50 6.61 62.02 4.97
N SER A 51 7.73 61.34 4.82
CA SER A 51 9.01 61.90 4.37
C SER A 51 9.94 60.72 4.10
N GLY A 52 10.57 60.53 3.02
CA GLY A 52 11.33 61.34 2.18
C GLY A 52 12.34 60.40 1.55
N ALA A 53 12.34 60.32 0.25
CA ALA A 53 13.25 59.51 -0.55
C ALA A 53 14.66 60.10 -0.56
N ALA A 54 15.67 59.23 -0.69
CA ALA A 54 16.72 59.40 -1.70
C ALA A 54 17.67 58.18 -1.73
N PRO A 55 18.22 57.83 -2.90
CA PRO A 55 18.97 56.61 -3.15
C PRO A 55 20.46 56.82 -3.00
N LEU A 56 21.17 55.77 -2.61
CA LEU A 56 22.63 55.72 -2.78
C LEU A 56 23.02 54.51 -3.61
N SER A 57 23.53 54.83 -4.76
CA SER A 57 24.32 53.99 -5.69
C SER A 57 25.70 53.70 -5.11
N GLY A 58 26.27 52.58 -5.51
CA GLY A 58 27.74 52.54 -5.56
C GLY A 58 28.39 51.20 -5.34
N ALA A 59 28.82 50.59 -6.43
CA ALA A 59 30.11 49.95 -6.65
C ALA A 59 30.47 48.61 -6.02
N ALA A 60 30.62 47.65 -6.91
CA ALA A 60 31.59 46.57 -6.76
C ALA A 60 33.02 47.08 -6.75
N PRO A 61 33.96 46.34 -6.22
CA PRO A 61 35.07 45.95 -7.09
C PRO A 61 35.48 44.48 -7.01
N ALA A 62 36.20 44.15 -8.08
CA ALA A 62 36.73 42.86 -8.46
C ALA A 62 38.10 42.55 -7.80
N SER A 63 38.40 41.23 -7.89
CA SER A 63 39.73 40.65 -8.19
C SER A 63 40.91 40.78 -7.23
N GLY A 64 41.60 39.68 -7.10
CA GLY A 64 43.06 39.58 -6.83
C GLY A 64 43.42 38.47 -5.88
N ALA A 65 43.80 37.33 -6.34
CA ALA A 65 45.11 36.81 -6.69
C ALA A 65 45.92 36.23 -5.49
N ASP A 66 46.25 34.97 -5.65
CA ASP A 66 47.49 34.24 -5.30
C ASP A 66 48.35 34.65 -4.11
N ALA A 67 48.65 33.67 -3.27
CA ALA A 67 50.06 33.35 -2.95
C ALA A 67 50.18 32.01 -2.21
N ALA A 68 51.15 31.28 -2.66
CA ALA A 68 51.59 29.96 -2.23
C ALA A 68 52.51 29.99 -0.98
N SER A 69 52.71 28.79 -0.46
CA SER A 69 53.88 28.25 0.19
C SER A 69 53.94 28.25 1.71
N GLY A 70 54.26 27.03 2.22
CA GLY A 70 54.77 26.77 3.55
C GLY A 70 54.63 25.30 3.95
N ALA A 71 55.66 24.52 3.63
CA ALA A 71 55.81 23.12 4.07
C ALA A 71 56.14 23.03 5.58
N GLY A 72 55.71 21.92 6.20
CA GLY A 72 56.26 21.57 7.51
C GLY A 72 55.55 20.43 8.21
N SER A 73 56.16 19.24 8.06
CA SER A 73 56.30 18.10 8.96
C SER A 73 55.08 17.29 9.43
N ALA A 74 55.28 16.02 9.17
CA ALA A 74 54.53 14.85 9.57
C ALA A 74 54.32 14.72 11.08
N ASP A 75 53.11 14.26 11.45
CA ASP A 75 53.04 13.28 12.53
C ASP A 75 51.93 12.26 12.25
N SER A 76 52.30 11.01 12.38
CA SER A 76 51.59 9.82 12.06
C SER A 76 50.58 9.47 13.15
N ALA A 77 49.29 9.62 12.88
CA ALA A 77 48.24 8.91 13.59
C ALA A 77 47.26 8.34 12.54
N GLY A 78 47.25 7.01 12.44
CA GLY A 78 46.43 6.26 11.46
C GLY A 78 44.94 6.40 11.70
N GLY A 79 44.35 7.51 11.23
CA GLY A 79 42.93 7.67 11.02
C GLY A 79 42.62 7.23 9.59
N ARG A 80 41.67 6.30 9.40
CA ARG A 80 41.11 5.97 8.11
C ARG A 80 40.70 7.27 7.43
N ALA A 81 41.46 7.72 6.44
CA ALA A 81 41.17 8.88 5.64
C ALA A 81 39.76 8.69 5.03
N GLY A 82 38.81 9.53 5.45
CA GLY A 82 37.44 9.53 4.95
C GLY A 82 37.44 9.67 3.42
N ARG A 83 36.84 8.73 2.72
CA ARG A 83 36.56 8.88 1.31
C ARG A 83 35.77 10.19 1.14
N PRO A 84 36.09 11.03 0.15
CA PRO A 84 35.32 12.23 -0.08
C PRO A 84 33.86 11.85 -0.30
N HIS A 85 32.95 12.40 0.52
CA HIS A 85 31.51 12.20 0.42
C HIS A 85 31.03 12.64 -0.97
N ARG A 86 30.80 11.68 -1.87
CA ARG A 86 30.29 11.96 -3.21
C ARG A 86 28.82 11.61 -3.22
N ALA A 87 27.96 12.62 -3.20
CA ALA A 87 26.52 12.46 -3.32
C ALA A 87 26.15 11.58 -4.53
N ALA A 88 25.31 10.59 -4.31
CA ALA A 88 24.87 9.66 -5.34
C ALA A 88 23.90 10.34 -6.33
N PRO A 89 23.94 10.03 -7.62
CA PRO A 89 22.84 10.36 -8.53
C PRO A 89 21.51 9.82 -7.98
N TRP A 90 20.42 10.57 -8.20
CA TRP A 90 19.11 10.23 -7.64
C TRP A 90 18.61 8.82 -8.02
N PRO A 91 18.74 8.35 -9.30
CA PRO A 91 18.35 6.97 -9.65
C PRO A 91 19.16 5.91 -8.90
N GLU A 92 20.47 6.12 -8.79
CA GLU A 92 21.39 5.17 -8.11
C GLU A 92 21.07 5.06 -6.61
N ALA A 93 20.68 6.17 -5.97
CA ALA A 93 20.25 6.18 -4.58
C ALA A 93 18.98 5.36 -4.35
N ARG A 94 17.97 5.49 -5.24
CA ARG A 94 16.75 4.67 -5.21
C ARG A 94 17.05 3.18 -5.41
N GLU A 95 17.91 2.86 -6.38
CA GLU A 95 18.36 1.48 -6.61
C GLU A 95 19.10 0.90 -5.41
N ALA A 96 19.92 1.70 -4.73
CA ALA A 96 20.60 1.27 -3.50
C ALA A 96 19.57 0.94 -2.39
N ALA A 97 18.52 1.74 -2.25
CA ALA A 97 17.43 1.47 -1.31
C ALA A 97 16.66 0.19 -1.67
N VAL A 98 16.34 -0.03 -2.94
CA VAL A 98 15.71 -1.28 -3.41
C VAL A 98 16.59 -2.49 -3.11
N ARG A 99 17.90 -2.41 -3.42
CA ARG A 99 18.84 -3.51 -3.15
C ARG A 99 18.92 -3.82 -1.65
N ALA A 100 18.96 -2.78 -0.81
CA ALA A 100 18.99 -2.93 0.64
C ALA A 100 17.73 -3.63 1.18
N GLY A 101 16.55 -3.20 0.74
CA GLY A 101 15.28 -3.82 1.12
C GLY A 101 15.15 -5.26 0.60
N THR A 102 15.58 -5.54 -0.64
CA THR A 102 15.56 -6.89 -1.22
C THR A 102 16.47 -7.84 -0.43
N ALA A 103 17.67 -7.40 -0.05
CA ALA A 103 18.58 -8.20 0.74
C ALA A 103 18.01 -8.52 2.13
N ALA A 104 17.41 -7.52 2.80
CA ALA A 104 16.83 -7.71 4.13
C ALA A 104 15.51 -8.50 4.12
N ARG A 105 14.83 -8.59 2.98
CA ARG A 105 13.57 -9.33 2.83
C ARG A 105 13.71 -10.82 3.13
N ALA A 106 14.81 -11.43 2.75
CA ALA A 106 15.05 -12.86 2.94
C ALA A 106 15.03 -13.26 4.43
N ASP A 107 15.41 -12.36 5.32
CA ASP A 107 15.51 -12.60 6.76
C ASP A 107 14.16 -12.46 7.51
N ARG A 108 13.08 -12.06 6.82
CA ARG A 108 11.82 -11.66 7.47
C ARG A 108 10.81 -12.79 7.68
N GLY A 109 10.96 -13.90 6.97
CA GLY A 109 10.06 -15.04 7.05
C GLY A 109 8.64 -14.77 6.52
N SER A 110 7.72 -15.69 6.83
CA SER A 110 6.29 -15.57 6.53
C SER A 110 5.47 -15.58 7.83
N LEU A 111 4.29 -14.99 7.78
CA LEU A 111 3.31 -14.96 8.86
C LEU A 111 1.98 -15.48 8.34
N GLY A 112 1.45 -16.58 8.93
CA GLY A 112 0.08 -17.03 8.69
C GLY A 112 -0.89 -16.05 9.32
N VAL A 113 -1.83 -15.50 8.55
CA VAL A 113 -2.88 -14.62 9.06
C VAL A 113 -4.24 -15.06 8.52
N PRO A 114 -5.32 -14.98 9.32
CA PRO A 114 -6.67 -15.20 8.84
C PRO A 114 -7.00 -14.32 7.63
N LEU A 115 -7.83 -14.84 6.70
CA LEU A 115 -8.20 -14.13 5.46
C LEU A 115 -8.64 -12.69 5.72
N GLY A 116 -9.45 -12.44 6.77
CA GLY A 116 -9.92 -11.10 7.12
C GLY A 116 -8.83 -10.11 7.54
N GLN A 117 -7.62 -10.58 7.84
CA GLN A 117 -6.47 -9.76 8.25
C GLN A 117 -5.38 -9.68 7.17
N ALA A 118 -5.56 -10.39 6.05
CA ALA A 118 -4.57 -10.48 4.98
C ALA A 118 -4.64 -9.33 3.96
N LEU A 119 -5.76 -8.59 3.93
CA LEU A 119 -5.99 -7.52 2.96
C LEU A 119 -4.86 -6.48 2.98
N GLY A 120 -4.38 -6.10 1.79
CA GLY A 120 -3.30 -5.10 1.60
C GLY A 120 -1.89 -5.63 1.85
N ARG A 121 -1.73 -6.85 2.37
CA ARG A 121 -0.43 -7.51 2.53
C ARG A 121 0.05 -8.12 1.21
N ALA A 122 1.28 -8.60 1.18
CA ALA A 122 1.82 -9.37 0.06
C ALA A 122 1.95 -10.84 0.45
N LEU A 123 1.64 -11.75 -0.47
CA LEU A 123 1.85 -13.18 -0.29
C LEU A 123 3.34 -13.47 -0.03
N ALA A 124 3.65 -14.26 0.98
CA ALA A 124 5.02 -14.68 1.26
C ALA A 124 5.46 -15.83 0.34
N GLU A 125 4.50 -16.66 -0.08
CA GLU A 125 4.65 -17.85 -0.89
C GLU A 125 3.65 -17.82 -2.04
N PRO A 126 3.83 -18.62 -3.11
CA PRO A 126 2.82 -18.75 -4.16
C PRO A 126 1.50 -19.26 -3.59
N LEU A 127 0.39 -18.71 -4.05
CA LEU A 127 -0.95 -19.22 -3.74
C LEU A 127 -1.24 -20.39 -4.67
N THR A 128 -1.39 -21.59 -4.12
CA THR A 128 -1.71 -22.81 -4.86
C THR A 128 -3.13 -23.28 -4.54
N ALA A 129 -3.85 -23.86 -5.49
CA ALA A 129 -5.17 -24.39 -5.25
C ALA A 129 -5.10 -25.61 -4.30
N LEU A 130 -5.77 -25.55 -3.15
CA LEU A 130 -5.90 -26.68 -2.23
C LEU A 130 -7.02 -27.65 -2.64
N THR A 131 -7.93 -27.21 -3.49
CA THR A 131 -9.02 -27.99 -4.07
C THR A 131 -9.25 -27.59 -5.51
N ASP A 132 -9.90 -28.45 -6.29
CA ASP A 132 -10.36 -28.13 -7.64
C ASP A 132 -11.45 -27.04 -7.59
N LEU A 133 -11.49 -26.15 -8.59
CA LEU A 133 -12.55 -25.14 -8.75
C LEU A 133 -13.25 -25.32 -10.10
N PRO A 134 -14.57 -25.59 -10.10
CA PRO A 134 -15.36 -26.04 -8.96
C PRO A 134 -14.91 -27.42 -8.46
N SER A 135 -15.19 -27.72 -7.17
CA SER A 135 -14.74 -28.97 -6.53
C SER A 135 -15.46 -30.23 -7.01
N PHE A 136 -16.55 -30.08 -7.77
CA PHE A 136 -17.34 -31.14 -8.42
C PHE A 136 -18.06 -30.56 -9.62
N ASP A 137 -18.57 -31.44 -10.51
CA ASP A 137 -19.40 -30.98 -11.63
C ASP A 137 -20.66 -30.27 -11.10
N THR A 138 -20.92 -29.03 -11.60
CA THR A 138 -22.03 -28.22 -11.15
C THR A 138 -22.92 -27.83 -12.31
N SER A 139 -24.22 -27.68 -12.03
CA SER A 139 -25.15 -27.11 -13.00
C SER A 139 -24.85 -25.62 -13.24
N ALA A 140 -24.75 -25.25 -14.51
CA ALA A 140 -24.61 -23.86 -14.89
C ALA A 140 -25.93 -23.08 -14.85
N MET A 141 -27.08 -23.80 -14.89
CA MET A 141 -28.42 -23.22 -15.04
C MET A 141 -29.45 -23.95 -14.18
N ASP A 142 -30.57 -23.30 -13.93
CA ASP A 142 -31.74 -23.94 -13.35
C ASP A 142 -32.48 -24.78 -14.42
N GLY A 143 -32.83 -26.01 -14.05
CA GLY A 143 -33.49 -26.88 -15.05
C GLY A 143 -33.53 -28.35 -14.65
N TRP A 144 -33.09 -29.20 -15.56
CA TRP A 144 -33.22 -30.65 -15.47
C TRP A 144 -31.90 -31.34 -15.79
N ALA A 145 -31.37 -32.12 -14.87
CA ALA A 145 -30.29 -33.05 -15.13
C ALA A 145 -30.86 -34.30 -15.80
N VAL A 146 -30.36 -34.63 -17.00
CA VAL A 146 -30.90 -35.73 -17.83
C VAL A 146 -29.85 -36.77 -18.15
N VAL A 147 -30.30 -38.02 -18.33
CA VAL A 147 -29.41 -39.13 -18.69
C VAL A 147 -29.83 -39.75 -20.01
N GLY A 148 -28.92 -39.79 -20.98
CA GLY A 148 -29.16 -40.34 -22.31
C GLY A 148 -30.08 -39.52 -23.18
N PRO A 149 -30.58 -40.09 -24.32
CA PRO A 149 -31.47 -39.40 -25.23
C PRO A 149 -32.89 -39.27 -24.66
N GLY A 150 -33.57 -38.18 -25.02
CA GLY A 150 -34.96 -37.95 -24.64
C GLY A 150 -35.97 -38.64 -25.53
N PRO A 151 -37.30 -38.56 -25.19
CA PRO A 151 -37.86 -37.86 -24.03
C PRO A 151 -37.55 -38.57 -22.69
N TRP A 152 -37.60 -37.82 -21.55
CA TRP A 152 -37.19 -38.33 -20.23
C TRP A 152 -38.38 -38.38 -19.27
N THR A 153 -38.45 -39.41 -18.45
CA THR A 153 -39.38 -39.50 -17.33
C THR A 153 -38.91 -38.62 -16.18
N VAL A 154 -39.73 -37.68 -15.75
CA VAL A 154 -39.38 -36.81 -14.61
C VAL A 154 -39.55 -37.57 -13.32
N ARG A 155 -38.51 -37.57 -12.48
CA ARG A 155 -38.58 -38.09 -11.12
C ARG A 155 -39.14 -37.00 -10.19
N GLU A 156 -40.17 -37.38 -9.43
CA GLU A 156 -40.81 -36.47 -8.47
C GLU A 156 -40.04 -36.43 -7.14
N ASP A 157 -39.25 -37.47 -6.85
CA ASP A 157 -38.36 -37.54 -5.68
C ASP A 157 -36.95 -37.01 -6.01
N GLY A 158 -36.55 -35.96 -5.34
CA GLY A 158 -35.15 -35.58 -5.33
C GLY A 158 -34.73 -34.44 -6.21
N ALA A 159 -35.38 -33.27 -6.11
CA ALA A 159 -34.80 -32.03 -6.64
C ALA A 159 -33.42 -31.79 -6.05
N VAL A 160 -32.43 -31.55 -6.93
CA VAL A 160 -31.04 -31.32 -6.54
C VAL A 160 -30.83 -29.83 -6.30
N LEU A 161 -30.68 -29.45 -5.04
CA LEU A 161 -30.44 -28.08 -4.61
C LEU A 161 -28.96 -27.85 -4.32
N ALA A 162 -28.50 -26.64 -4.53
CA ALA A 162 -27.14 -26.24 -4.14
C ALA A 162 -26.95 -26.42 -2.61
N GLY A 163 -25.80 -26.97 -2.21
CA GLY A 163 -25.49 -27.25 -0.82
C GLY A 163 -26.11 -28.52 -0.25
N HIS A 164 -26.94 -29.25 -1.03
CA HIS A 164 -27.52 -30.52 -0.61
C HIS A 164 -26.89 -31.70 -1.37
N VAL A 165 -26.64 -32.79 -0.64
CA VAL A 165 -26.21 -34.04 -1.25
C VAL A 165 -27.45 -34.74 -1.81
N SER A 166 -27.58 -34.81 -3.13
CA SER A 166 -28.63 -35.62 -3.75
C SER A 166 -28.26 -37.07 -3.73
N THR A 167 -29.18 -37.91 -3.21
CA THR A 167 -29.09 -39.36 -3.31
C THR A 167 -29.68 -39.90 -4.62
N ALA A 168 -30.36 -39.03 -5.39
CA ALA A 168 -30.97 -39.41 -6.65
C ALA A 168 -29.89 -39.61 -7.71
N VAL A 169 -29.71 -40.83 -8.18
CA VAL A 169 -28.94 -41.16 -9.39
C VAL A 169 -29.97 -41.48 -10.47
N PRO A 170 -30.18 -40.56 -11.41
CA PRO A 170 -31.15 -40.78 -12.51
C PRO A 170 -30.63 -41.89 -13.43
N ALA A 171 -31.53 -42.80 -13.84
CA ALA A 171 -31.22 -43.81 -14.84
C ALA A 171 -31.37 -43.27 -16.27
N ALA A 172 -30.93 -44.05 -17.26
CA ALA A 172 -31.07 -43.65 -18.68
C ALA A 172 -32.58 -43.42 -19.01
N GLY A 173 -32.88 -42.29 -19.62
CA GLY A 173 -34.24 -41.86 -19.91
C GLY A 173 -34.97 -41.18 -18.74
N GLU A 174 -34.24 -40.82 -17.68
CA GLU A 174 -34.79 -40.06 -16.54
C GLU A 174 -34.26 -38.63 -16.49
N ALA A 175 -35.09 -37.76 -15.90
CA ALA A 175 -34.74 -36.37 -15.61
C ALA A 175 -35.00 -36.04 -14.12
N VAL A 176 -34.07 -35.28 -13.53
CA VAL A 176 -34.18 -34.78 -12.14
C VAL A 176 -34.09 -33.27 -12.16
N ARG A 177 -34.96 -32.59 -11.42
CA ARG A 177 -34.88 -31.13 -11.30
C ARG A 177 -33.58 -30.73 -10.59
N ILE A 178 -32.86 -29.72 -11.16
CA ILE A 178 -31.60 -29.27 -10.64
C ILE A 178 -31.55 -27.74 -10.60
N ALA A 179 -30.99 -27.19 -9.52
CA ALA A 179 -30.75 -25.76 -9.38
C ALA A 179 -29.35 -25.37 -9.85
N THR A 180 -29.15 -24.14 -10.26
CA THR A 180 -27.86 -23.54 -10.61
C THR A 180 -26.88 -23.71 -9.43
N GLY A 181 -25.63 -24.14 -9.71
CA GLY A 181 -24.60 -24.37 -8.72
C GLY A 181 -24.75 -25.69 -7.95
N ALA A 182 -25.84 -26.42 -8.13
CA ALA A 182 -26.01 -27.73 -7.51
C ALA A 182 -25.06 -28.77 -8.13
N ARG A 183 -24.61 -29.73 -7.30
CA ARG A 183 -23.79 -30.84 -7.77
C ARG A 183 -24.58 -31.70 -8.76
N VAL A 184 -24.02 -31.88 -9.93
CA VAL A 184 -24.62 -32.71 -10.98
C VAL A 184 -24.61 -34.18 -10.55
N PRO A 185 -25.78 -34.89 -10.59
CA PRO A 185 -25.82 -36.30 -10.28
C PRO A 185 -24.94 -37.14 -11.20
N SER A 186 -24.39 -38.23 -10.68
CA SER A 186 -23.57 -39.15 -11.48
C SER A 186 -24.36 -39.74 -12.66
N GLY A 187 -23.73 -39.82 -13.81
CA GLY A 187 -24.32 -40.35 -15.03
C GLY A 187 -25.11 -39.31 -15.84
N THR A 188 -25.30 -38.08 -15.34
CA THR A 188 -25.95 -37.01 -16.09
C THR A 188 -25.17 -36.73 -17.40
N THR A 189 -25.89 -36.68 -18.51
CA THR A 189 -25.33 -36.40 -19.84
C THR A 189 -25.41 -34.94 -20.22
N ALA A 190 -26.43 -34.22 -19.73
CA ALA A 190 -26.63 -32.79 -19.96
C ALA A 190 -27.53 -32.17 -18.88
N VAL A 191 -27.46 -30.85 -18.73
CA VAL A 191 -28.46 -30.06 -18.00
C VAL A 191 -29.27 -29.28 -19.02
N LEU A 192 -30.59 -29.38 -18.93
CA LEU A 192 -31.55 -28.68 -19.79
C LEU A 192 -32.14 -27.52 -19.00
N ARG A 193 -32.08 -26.32 -19.55
CA ARG A 193 -32.71 -25.14 -18.96
C ARG A 193 -34.22 -25.27 -18.92
N SER A 194 -34.82 -24.81 -17.84
CA SER A 194 -36.29 -24.87 -17.69
C SER A 194 -37.04 -24.25 -18.86
N GLU A 195 -36.53 -23.11 -19.38
CA GLU A 195 -37.13 -22.36 -20.51
C GLU A 195 -36.99 -23.05 -21.88
N HIS A 196 -36.11 -24.07 -21.97
CA HIS A 196 -35.91 -24.86 -23.18
C HIS A 196 -36.52 -26.25 -23.10
N THR A 197 -37.45 -26.45 -22.18
CA THR A 197 -38.14 -27.73 -21.96
C THR A 197 -39.64 -27.58 -21.83
N ARG A 198 -40.36 -28.66 -22.10
CA ARG A 198 -41.79 -28.81 -21.89
C ARG A 198 -42.05 -30.11 -21.15
N THR A 199 -42.94 -30.07 -20.17
CA THR A 199 -43.41 -31.26 -19.45
C THR A 199 -44.82 -31.59 -19.83
N GLU A 200 -45.11 -32.88 -20.04
CA GLU A 200 -46.44 -33.40 -20.35
C GLU A 200 -46.78 -34.57 -19.43
N PRO A 201 -48.06 -34.80 -19.09
CA PRO A 201 -48.46 -36.00 -18.35
C PRO A 201 -48.09 -37.28 -19.11
N ALA A 202 -47.53 -38.25 -18.42
CA ALA A 202 -47.26 -39.58 -18.98
C ALA A 202 -48.58 -40.38 -19.11
N GLY A 203 -49.09 -40.53 -20.33
CA GLY A 203 -50.23 -41.39 -20.63
C GLY A 203 -51.35 -40.72 -21.40
N GLN A 204 -51.96 -41.48 -22.35
CA GLN A 204 -53.20 -41.11 -22.98
C GLN A 204 -54.37 -41.33 -22.00
N PRO A 205 -55.43 -40.48 -22.02
CA PRO A 205 -56.63 -40.73 -21.23
C PRO A 205 -57.27 -42.04 -21.68
N GLY A 206 -57.24 -43.10 -20.87
CA GLY A 206 -57.94 -44.34 -21.16
C GLY A 206 -57.16 -45.64 -21.03
N ALA A 207 -55.84 -45.65 -20.77
CA ALA A 207 -55.08 -46.87 -20.56
C ALA A 207 -55.05 -47.25 -19.06
N ALA A 208 -55.54 -48.47 -18.72
CA ALA A 208 -55.67 -49.01 -17.37
C ALA A 208 -54.34 -49.31 -16.65
N SER A 209 -53.21 -48.80 -17.14
CA SER A 209 -51.88 -48.92 -16.50
C SER A 209 -51.11 -47.62 -16.72
N ALA A 210 -51.68 -46.48 -16.30
CA ALA A 210 -51.01 -45.19 -16.35
C ALA A 210 -49.95 -45.15 -15.22
N ARG A 211 -48.65 -45.16 -15.57
CA ARG A 211 -47.61 -44.62 -14.71
C ARG A 211 -47.95 -43.12 -14.56
N SER A 212 -48.43 -42.75 -13.37
CA SER A 212 -48.58 -41.33 -13.03
C SER A 212 -47.21 -40.71 -13.00
N GLY A 213 -46.90 -39.80 -13.94
CA GLY A 213 -45.58 -39.13 -13.99
C GLY A 213 -45.61 -38.08 -15.09
N LEU A 214 -44.62 -37.20 -15.08
CA LEU A 214 -44.36 -36.22 -16.11
C LEU A 214 -43.28 -36.71 -17.08
N VAL A 215 -43.45 -36.43 -18.36
CA VAL A 215 -42.45 -36.63 -19.41
C VAL A 215 -41.88 -35.29 -19.80
N LEU A 216 -40.57 -35.17 -19.80
CA LEU A 216 -39.81 -33.97 -20.20
C LEU A 216 -39.43 -34.08 -21.67
N HIS A 217 -39.72 -33.04 -22.42
CA HIS A 217 -39.29 -32.89 -23.80
C HIS A 217 -38.37 -31.68 -23.91
N ALA A 218 -37.26 -31.85 -24.64
CA ALA A 218 -36.39 -30.74 -25.03
C ALA A 218 -37.03 -30.01 -26.23
N LEU A 219 -37.03 -28.68 -26.21
CA LEU A 219 -37.44 -27.82 -27.32
C LEU A 219 -36.33 -27.47 -28.29
N ARG A 220 -35.09 -27.88 -27.97
CA ARG A 220 -33.88 -27.68 -28.77
C ARG A 220 -33.04 -28.95 -28.76
N GLU A 221 -32.13 -29.06 -29.71
CA GLU A 221 -31.14 -30.13 -29.73
C GLU A 221 -30.31 -30.13 -28.43
N VAL A 222 -30.05 -31.32 -27.89
CA VAL A 222 -29.33 -31.53 -26.63
C VAL A 222 -27.93 -32.00 -26.94
N VAL A 223 -26.93 -31.24 -26.50
CA VAL A 223 -25.52 -31.58 -26.68
C VAL A 223 -24.99 -32.19 -25.39
N PRO A 224 -24.25 -33.32 -25.47
CA PRO A 224 -23.58 -33.88 -24.28
C PRO A 224 -22.69 -32.85 -23.60
N GLY A 225 -22.78 -32.78 -22.26
CA GLY A 225 -22.02 -31.79 -21.45
C GLY A 225 -22.66 -30.41 -21.39
N GLN A 226 -23.77 -30.17 -22.11
CA GLN A 226 -24.43 -28.88 -22.12
C GLN A 226 -24.80 -28.42 -20.70
N ASP A 227 -24.52 -27.13 -20.41
CA ASP A 227 -24.82 -26.44 -19.15
C ASP A 227 -24.30 -27.16 -17.88
N ILE A 228 -23.24 -27.99 -18.03
CA ILE A 228 -22.47 -28.57 -16.95
C ILE A 228 -21.13 -27.83 -16.86
N ARG A 229 -20.81 -27.31 -15.68
CA ARG A 229 -19.47 -26.81 -15.35
C ARG A 229 -18.66 -27.97 -14.77
N PRO A 230 -17.65 -28.47 -15.52
CA PRO A 230 -16.87 -29.62 -15.03
C PRO A 230 -16.02 -29.26 -13.83
N ARG A 231 -15.78 -30.23 -12.96
CA ARG A 231 -14.83 -30.15 -11.87
C ARG A 231 -13.45 -29.67 -12.37
N GLY A 232 -12.83 -28.72 -11.68
CA GLY A 232 -11.51 -28.19 -12.03
C GLY A 232 -11.47 -27.38 -13.32
N GLN A 233 -12.60 -26.81 -13.74
CA GLN A 233 -12.68 -25.99 -14.96
C GLN A 233 -11.86 -24.71 -14.83
N GLU A 234 -11.78 -24.12 -13.65
CA GLU A 234 -11.00 -22.90 -13.36
C GLU A 234 -9.57 -23.25 -12.98
N CYS A 235 -9.41 -24.14 -11.98
CA CYS A 235 -8.10 -24.65 -11.57
C CYS A 235 -8.23 -26.04 -10.92
N ARG A 236 -7.14 -26.77 -10.92
CA ARG A 236 -7.00 -28.06 -10.24
C ARG A 236 -6.16 -27.94 -8.99
N THR A 237 -6.36 -28.85 -8.06
CA THR A 237 -5.53 -28.98 -6.86
C THR A 237 -4.05 -29.00 -7.24
N GLY A 238 -3.27 -28.10 -6.62
CA GLY A 238 -1.84 -27.95 -6.86
C GLY A 238 -1.46 -26.91 -7.95
N ASP A 239 -2.43 -26.39 -8.71
CA ASP A 239 -2.16 -25.33 -9.68
C ASP A 239 -1.74 -24.04 -8.94
N GLU A 240 -0.70 -23.37 -9.43
CA GLU A 240 -0.32 -22.04 -8.94
C GLU A 240 -1.31 -21.00 -9.45
N LEU A 241 -2.00 -20.33 -8.52
CA LEU A 241 -2.98 -19.30 -8.81
C LEU A 241 -2.37 -17.90 -8.87
N LEU A 242 -1.43 -17.61 -7.98
CA LEU A 242 -0.73 -16.34 -7.89
C LEU A 242 0.70 -16.55 -7.39
N PRO A 243 1.67 -15.77 -7.89
CA PRO A 243 3.05 -15.88 -7.44
C PRO A 243 3.25 -15.27 -6.05
N ALA A 244 4.33 -15.66 -5.37
CA ALA A 244 4.81 -14.98 -4.17
C ALA A 244 4.99 -13.48 -4.42
N GLY A 245 4.63 -12.65 -3.44
CA GLY A 245 4.70 -11.18 -3.52
C GLY A 245 3.48 -10.53 -4.18
N ALA A 246 2.53 -11.31 -4.70
CA ALA A 246 1.26 -10.76 -5.17
C ALA A 246 0.54 -10.04 -4.02
N ALA A 247 -0.04 -8.87 -4.31
CA ALA A 247 -0.81 -8.11 -3.33
C ALA A 247 -2.15 -8.79 -3.04
N VAL A 248 -2.49 -8.94 -1.77
CA VAL A 248 -3.77 -9.49 -1.33
C VAL A 248 -4.85 -8.42 -1.47
N THR A 249 -5.58 -8.48 -2.58
CA THR A 249 -6.75 -7.66 -2.87
C THR A 249 -8.03 -8.35 -2.39
N PRO A 250 -9.20 -7.68 -2.38
CA PRO A 250 -10.48 -8.34 -2.11
C PRO A 250 -10.76 -9.53 -3.04
N ALA A 251 -10.35 -9.45 -4.31
CA ALA A 251 -10.50 -10.55 -5.26
C ALA A 251 -9.60 -11.74 -4.91
N VAL A 252 -8.37 -11.47 -4.45
CA VAL A 252 -7.44 -12.50 -3.97
C VAL A 252 -7.98 -13.21 -2.72
N LEU A 253 -8.62 -12.48 -1.79
CA LEU A 253 -9.27 -13.08 -0.63
C LEU A 253 -10.38 -14.05 -1.06
N GLY A 254 -11.22 -13.64 -2.03
CA GLY A 254 -12.28 -14.49 -2.58
C GLY A 254 -11.72 -15.74 -3.26
N LEU A 255 -10.68 -15.59 -4.09
CA LEU A 255 -10.01 -16.70 -4.75
C LEU A 255 -9.37 -17.67 -3.74
N ALA A 256 -8.68 -17.14 -2.74
CA ALA A 256 -8.06 -17.95 -1.69
C ALA A 256 -9.10 -18.75 -0.90
N ALA A 257 -10.20 -18.11 -0.49
CA ALA A 257 -11.30 -18.79 0.19
C ALA A 257 -11.90 -19.91 -0.69
N ALA A 258 -12.16 -19.63 -1.95
CA ALA A 258 -12.66 -20.63 -2.90
C ALA A 258 -11.66 -21.78 -3.13
N ALA A 259 -10.37 -21.49 -3.12
CA ALA A 259 -9.28 -22.45 -3.25
C ALA A 259 -9.02 -23.26 -1.97
N GLY A 260 -9.71 -22.98 -0.84
CA GLY A 260 -9.69 -23.75 0.39
C GLY A 260 -8.83 -23.19 1.53
N TYR A 261 -8.43 -21.93 1.46
CA TYR A 261 -7.64 -21.29 2.51
C TYR A 261 -8.51 -20.64 3.59
N ASP A 262 -8.14 -20.84 4.85
CA ASP A 262 -8.65 -20.10 6.01
C ASP A 262 -7.64 -19.00 6.43
N GLU A 263 -6.35 -19.25 6.19
CA GLU A 263 -5.24 -18.35 6.47
C GLU A 263 -4.33 -18.23 5.25
N LEU A 264 -3.67 -17.09 5.11
CA LEU A 264 -2.68 -16.87 4.06
C LEU A 264 -1.28 -16.65 4.64
N PRO A 265 -0.25 -17.27 4.05
CA PRO A 265 1.12 -16.94 4.34
C PRO A 265 1.45 -15.59 3.71
N VAL A 266 1.58 -14.56 4.52
CA VAL A 266 1.87 -13.20 4.07
C VAL A 266 3.19 -12.70 4.64
N ARG A 267 3.75 -11.69 3.99
CA ARG A 267 4.91 -10.98 4.53
C ARG A 267 4.49 -10.09 5.69
N PRO A 268 5.22 -10.10 6.82
CA PRO A 268 4.97 -9.17 7.90
C PRO A 268 5.21 -7.73 7.44
N HIS A 269 4.42 -6.78 7.96
CA HIS A 269 4.66 -5.36 7.72
C HIS A 269 6.05 -4.96 8.25
N PRO A 270 6.83 -4.12 7.52
CA PRO A 270 8.06 -3.54 8.04
C PRO A 270 7.74 -2.69 9.27
N ARG A 271 8.43 -2.95 10.38
CA ARG A 271 8.29 -2.17 11.60
C ARG A 271 9.19 -0.95 11.53
N VAL A 272 8.61 0.22 11.75
CA VAL A 272 9.30 1.51 11.63
C VAL A 272 9.23 2.27 12.95
N GLU A 273 10.35 2.86 13.35
CA GLU A 273 10.43 3.83 14.44
C GLU A 273 10.88 5.17 13.90
N ILE A 274 10.19 6.25 14.30
CA ILE A 274 10.47 7.62 13.85
C ILE A 274 11.13 8.37 15.00
N LEU A 275 12.32 8.95 14.75
CA LEU A 275 13.04 9.78 15.68
C LEU A 275 13.04 11.22 15.15
N VAL A 276 12.29 12.09 15.79
CA VAL A 276 12.18 13.52 15.46
C VAL A 276 13.25 14.27 16.23
N LEU A 277 14.24 14.82 15.51
CA LEU A 277 15.40 15.50 16.09
C LEU A 277 15.23 17.01 16.06
N GLY A 278 15.63 17.69 17.12
CA GLY A 278 15.72 19.14 17.23
C GLY A 278 15.03 19.69 18.49
N ASP A 279 15.79 20.46 19.25
CA ASP A 279 15.29 21.15 20.46
C ASP A 279 14.39 22.33 20.12
N GLU A 280 14.50 22.87 18.88
CA GLU A 280 13.68 23.97 18.38
C GLU A 280 12.23 23.60 18.07
N LEU A 281 11.85 22.31 18.13
CA LEU A 281 10.56 21.82 17.68
C LEU A 281 9.52 21.87 18.80
N LEU A 282 8.38 22.51 18.54
CA LEU A 282 7.20 22.53 19.41
C LEU A 282 6.23 21.40 19.03
N THR A 283 5.70 20.70 20.02
CA THR A 283 4.66 19.67 19.82
C THR A 283 3.25 20.28 19.78
N ALA A 284 3.05 21.47 20.35
CA ALA A 284 1.76 22.17 20.42
C ALA A 284 1.96 23.69 20.38
N GLY A 285 0.89 24.43 20.07
CA GLY A 285 0.89 25.88 20.07
C GLY A 285 1.47 26.53 18.81
N LEU A 286 1.63 27.85 18.87
CA LEU A 286 2.17 28.67 17.80
C LEU A 286 3.67 28.87 17.98
N PRO A 287 4.42 29.02 16.89
CA PRO A 287 5.85 29.36 16.93
C PRO A 287 6.11 30.64 17.75
N HIS A 288 7.17 30.62 18.57
CA HIS A 288 7.60 31.75 19.38
C HIS A 288 9.09 31.62 19.73
N GLU A 289 9.76 32.73 19.96
CA GLU A 289 11.14 32.80 20.51
C GLU A 289 12.16 31.91 19.75
N GLY A 290 12.02 31.77 18.43
CA GLY A 290 12.89 30.92 17.62
C GLY A 290 12.47 29.45 17.54
N LEU A 291 11.51 29.03 18.37
CA LEU A 291 10.94 27.69 18.29
C LEU A 291 9.94 27.60 17.14
N ILE A 292 9.94 26.47 16.44
CA ILE A 292 9.06 26.21 15.30
C ILE A 292 8.14 25.02 15.59
N ARG A 293 7.01 24.94 14.89
CA ARG A 293 6.09 23.82 15.03
C ARG A 293 6.62 22.58 14.30
N ASP A 294 6.71 21.44 14.99
CA ASP A 294 6.96 20.16 14.36
C ASP A 294 5.88 19.84 13.33
N ALA A 295 6.28 19.69 12.07
CA ALA A 295 5.43 19.31 10.97
C ALA A 295 5.70 17.87 10.50
N LEU A 296 6.88 17.32 10.78
CA LEU A 296 7.30 16.00 10.33
C LEU A 296 6.78 14.88 11.22
N GLY A 297 6.80 15.06 12.54
CA GLY A 297 6.28 14.06 13.48
C GLY A 297 4.85 13.64 13.15
N PRO A 298 3.88 14.56 13.04
CA PRO A 298 2.50 14.20 12.70
C PRO A 298 2.31 13.72 11.26
N MET A 299 3.23 14.03 10.32
CA MET A 299 3.12 13.67 8.91
C MET A 299 3.66 12.28 8.60
N LEU A 300 4.83 11.93 9.15
CA LEU A 300 5.57 10.74 8.72
C LEU A 300 4.90 9.43 9.14
N GLY A 301 4.29 9.36 10.33
CA GLY A 301 3.61 8.16 10.81
C GLY A 301 2.53 7.70 9.81
N PRO A 302 1.47 8.50 9.57
CA PRO A 302 0.43 8.16 8.61
C PRO A 302 0.95 7.90 7.19
N TRP A 303 2.00 8.59 6.77
CA TRP A 303 2.60 8.35 5.45
C TRP A 303 3.25 6.97 5.35
N LEU A 304 4.05 6.59 6.34
CA LEU A 304 4.70 5.28 6.39
C LEU A 304 3.70 4.13 6.52
N GLU A 305 2.62 4.33 7.30
CA GLU A 305 1.50 3.38 7.39
C GLU A 305 0.80 3.19 6.04
N ALA A 306 0.56 4.28 5.31
CA ALA A 306 -0.01 4.23 3.96
C ALA A 306 0.92 3.52 2.94
N LEU A 307 2.24 3.49 3.19
CA LEU A 307 3.21 2.69 2.44
C LEU A 307 3.28 1.22 2.91
N GLY A 308 2.45 0.83 3.87
CA GLY A 308 2.34 -0.54 4.37
C GLY A 308 3.32 -0.89 5.50
N ALA A 309 3.84 0.11 6.21
CA ALA A 309 4.65 -0.09 7.41
C ALA A 309 3.78 -0.17 8.68
N GLU A 310 4.30 -0.81 9.71
CA GLU A 310 3.81 -0.75 11.08
C GLU A 310 4.66 0.25 11.86
N VAL A 311 4.09 1.40 12.23
CA VAL A 311 4.80 2.42 13.00
C VAL A 311 4.75 2.07 14.50
N LEU A 312 5.90 1.67 15.03
CA LEU A 312 6.03 1.27 16.44
C LEU A 312 5.93 2.46 17.39
N ALA A 313 6.61 3.56 17.03
CA ALA A 313 6.64 4.79 17.82
C ALA A 313 7.12 5.96 16.98
N THR A 314 6.69 7.17 17.38
CA THR A 314 7.29 8.44 17.01
C THR A 314 7.82 9.09 18.28
N ARG A 315 9.15 9.22 18.39
CA ARG A 315 9.84 9.75 19.57
C ARG A 315 10.56 11.04 19.21
N ARG A 316 10.58 11.96 20.16
CA ARG A 316 11.44 13.15 20.07
C ARG A 316 12.76 12.86 20.78
N ILE A 317 13.83 13.28 20.15
CA ILE A 317 15.19 13.21 20.67
C ILE A 317 15.74 14.63 20.59
N GLY A 318 16.30 15.10 21.69
CA GLY A 318 17.01 16.38 21.75
C GLY A 318 18.31 16.35 20.95
N ASP A 319 19.02 17.46 20.93
CA ASP A 319 20.32 17.58 20.27
C ASP A 319 21.44 16.90 21.11
N ASP A 320 21.17 15.66 21.56
CA ASP A 320 22.07 14.83 22.36
C ASP A 320 22.50 13.58 21.59
N ALA A 321 23.80 13.46 21.34
CA ALA A 321 24.37 12.35 20.58
C ALA A 321 24.26 10.99 21.31
N GLU A 322 24.30 10.96 22.64
CA GLU A 322 24.22 9.72 23.41
C GLU A 322 22.77 9.23 23.47
N GLU A 323 21.80 10.14 23.63
CA GLU A 323 20.38 9.80 23.55
C GLU A 323 20.03 9.26 22.17
N LEU A 324 20.49 9.92 21.10
CA LEU A 324 20.29 9.45 19.72
C LEU A 324 20.94 8.09 19.48
N TYR A 325 22.18 7.89 19.99
CA TYR A 325 22.86 6.59 19.91
C TYR A 325 22.05 5.48 20.59
N ALA A 326 21.60 5.73 21.81
CA ALA A 326 20.79 4.77 22.57
C ALA A 326 19.45 4.46 21.85
N ALA A 327 18.80 5.47 21.28
CA ALA A 327 17.56 5.31 20.54
C ALA A 327 17.78 4.46 19.27
N VAL A 328 18.81 4.73 18.48
CA VAL A 328 19.11 3.99 17.24
C VAL A 328 19.51 2.54 17.53
N THR A 329 20.39 2.31 18.51
CA THR A 329 20.89 0.95 18.81
C THR A 329 19.87 0.11 19.57
N GLY A 330 19.05 0.73 20.43
CA GLY A 330 18.00 0.07 21.20
C GLY A 330 16.69 -0.15 20.45
N SER A 331 16.51 0.39 19.25
CA SER A 331 15.30 0.21 18.46
C SER A 331 15.07 -1.24 18.06
N ALA A 332 13.82 -1.71 18.17
CA ALA A 332 13.39 -3.02 17.69
C ALA A 332 12.84 -2.97 16.24
N ALA A 333 12.85 -1.81 15.60
CA ALA A 333 12.35 -1.58 14.26
C ALA A 333 13.25 -2.21 13.18
N ASP A 334 12.65 -2.53 12.05
CA ASP A 334 13.38 -2.95 10.83
C ASP A 334 13.99 -1.73 10.13
N LEU A 335 13.31 -0.58 10.27
CA LEU A 335 13.73 0.71 9.74
C LEU A 335 13.59 1.80 10.80
N VAL A 336 14.67 2.50 11.10
CA VAL A 336 14.65 3.74 11.88
C VAL A 336 14.64 4.91 10.90
N VAL A 337 13.72 5.86 11.08
CA VAL A 337 13.64 7.09 10.29
C VAL A 337 13.95 8.27 11.19
N THR A 338 14.99 9.05 10.88
CA THR A 338 15.29 10.29 11.62
C THR A 338 14.90 11.51 10.81
N THR A 339 14.52 12.61 11.47
CA THR A 339 14.29 13.91 10.84
C THR A 339 15.29 14.91 11.35
N GLY A 340 16.00 15.59 10.45
CA GLY A 340 17.12 16.46 10.83
C GLY A 340 18.41 15.70 11.07
N GLY A 341 19.44 16.41 11.49
CA GLY A 341 20.75 15.84 11.82
C GLY A 341 21.52 15.26 10.62
N THR A 342 21.13 15.54 9.38
CA THR A 342 21.75 14.97 8.16
C THR A 342 22.70 15.93 7.44
N ALA A 343 22.76 17.20 7.83
CA ALA A 343 23.65 18.20 7.24
C ALA A 343 24.99 18.21 7.97
N ALA A 344 26.07 18.63 7.34
CA ALA A 344 27.40 18.75 7.96
C ALA A 344 27.48 20.00 8.86
N GLY A 345 26.61 20.11 9.88
CA GLY A 345 26.56 21.20 10.85
C GLY A 345 27.22 20.83 12.19
N PRO A 346 27.53 21.82 13.05
CA PRO A 346 28.16 21.58 14.35
C PRO A 346 27.29 20.78 15.33
N VAL A 347 25.97 20.79 15.16
CA VAL A 347 24.98 20.03 15.94
C VAL A 347 24.51 18.76 15.23
N ASP A 348 25.14 18.41 14.10
CA ASP A 348 24.78 17.21 13.35
C ASP A 348 25.49 15.99 13.95
N HIS A 349 24.74 15.23 14.71
CA HIS A 349 25.27 14.07 15.42
C HIS A 349 25.07 12.74 14.68
N LEU A 350 24.25 12.71 13.61
CA LEU A 350 23.82 11.44 13.02
C LEU A 350 24.96 10.63 12.41
N HIS A 351 25.87 11.27 11.66
CA HIS A 351 27.05 10.57 11.11
C HIS A 351 27.95 9.98 12.19
N ARG A 352 28.19 10.76 13.27
CA ARG A 352 29.01 10.28 14.42
C ARG A 352 28.34 9.12 15.16
N VAL A 353 27.01 9.18 15.31
CA VAL A 353 26.21 8.12 15.92
C VAL A 353 26.25 6.85 15.09
N LEU A 354 26.11 6.97 13.77
CA LEU A 354 26.19 5.83 12.85
C LEU A 354 27.56 5.19 12.84
N ASP A 355 28.62 5.99 12.86
CA ASP A 355 30.01 5.53 12.94
C ASP A 355 30.28 4.79 14.26
N LYS A 356 29.83 5.37 15.41
CA LYS A 356 29.90 4.74 16.75
C LYS A 356 29.10 3.43 16.81
N ALA A 357 27.97 3.36 16.11
CA ALA A 357 27.13 2.15 16.04
C ALA A 357 27.69 1.08 15.08
N GLY A 358 28.78 1.35 14.37
CA GLY A 358 29.35 0.44 13.38
C GLY A 358 28.48 0.28 12.13
N ALA A 359 27.64 1.25 11.83
CA ALA A 359 26.75 1.21 10.68
C ALA A 359 27.50 1.34 9.35
N THR A 360 26.96 0.73 8.31
CA THR A 360 27.48 0.88 6.94
C THR A 360 26.63 1.89 6.17
N LEU A 361 27.22 3.03 5.78
CA LEU A 361 26.56 3.99 4.92
C LEU A 361 26.41 3.41 3.50
N LEU A 362 25.18 3.28 3.03
CA LEU A 362 24.83 2.80 1.68
C LEU A 362 24.63 3.97 0.72
N VAL A 363 24.05 5.07 1.22
CA VAL A 363 23.87 6.35 0.51
C VAL A 363 24.23 7.45 1.50
N ASP A 364 25.05 8.41 1.07
CA ASP A 364 25.44 9.57 1.86
C ASP A 364 25.38 10.82 0.98
N GLY A 365 24.24 11.51 1.06
CA GLY A 365 23.88 12.58 0.15
C GLY A 365 23.41 12.09 -1.22
N VAL A 366 22.41 12.79 -1.76
CA VAL A 366 21.81 12.51 -3.08
C VAL A 366 21.78 13.77 -3.91
N LYS A 367 22.06 13.66 -5.21
CA LYS A 367 21.94 14.75 -6.18
C LYS A 367 20.48 15.03 -6.51
N VAL A 368 19.76 15.56 -5.53
CA VAL A 368 18.34 15.90 -5.62
C VAL A 368 18.03 17.23 -4.95
N ARG A 369 17.05 17.95 -5.45
CA ARG A 369 16.54 19.19 -4.87
C ARG A 369 15.00 19.17 -4.79
N PRO A 370 14.45 19.51 -3.60
CA PRO A 370 15.12 19.63 -2.30
C PRO A 370 15.55 18.27 -1.75
N GLY A 371 16.39 18.24 -0.69
CA GLY A 371 16.66 17.02 0.07
C GLY A 371 18.06 16.44 -0.08
N HIS A 372 19.01 17.17 -0.66
CA HIS A 372 20.40 16.73 -0.86
C HIS A 372 21.05 15.97 0.32
N PRO A 373 20.95 16.39 1.59
CA PRO A 373 21.67 15.75 2.70
C PRO A 373 20.93 14.54 3.32
N MET A 374 20.14 13.82 2.56
CA MET A 374 19.54 12.55 3.02
C MET A 374 20.57 11.42 3.02
N LEU A 375 20.38 10.42 3.87
CA LEU A 375 21.24 9.25 3.94
C LEU A 375 20.48 7.94 4.16
N LEU A 376 21.10 6.83 3.77
CA LEU A 376 20.67 5.47 4.05
C LEU A 376 21.84 4.68 4.64
N ALA A 377 21.62 4.10 5.80
CA ALA A 377 22.60 3.24 6.46
C ALA A 377 22.03 1.85 6.76
N ARG A 378 22.90 0.84 6.71
CA ARG A 378 22.63 -0.48 7.28
C ARG A 378 23.19 -0.52 8.70
N LEU A 379 22.36 -0.94 9.64
CA LEU A 379 22.72 -1.10 11.04
C LEU A 379 23.13 -2.55 11.28
N ASP A 380 24.42 -2.79 11.45
CA ASP A 380 25.00 -4.11 11.70
C ASP A 380 25.01 -4.38 13.20
N GLY A 381 24.08 -5.20 13.69
CA GLY A 381 23.96 -5.54 15.10
C GLY A 381 23.12 -4.53 15.92
N GLY A 382 22.65 -4.97 17.06
CA GLY A 382 21.92 -4.18 18.05
C GLY A 382 21.51 -5.08 19.19
N THR A 383 21.40 -4.52 20.40
CA THR A 383 21.07 -5.29 21.61
C THR A 383 19.63 -5.80 21.60
N ALA A 384 18.72 -5.11 20.91
CA ALA A 384 17.30 -5.43 20.90
C ALA A 384 16.90 -6.51 19.88
N ARG A 385 17.72 -6.74 18.85
CA ARG A 385 17.42 -7.75 17.81
C ARG A 385 18.72 -8.31 17.20
N PRO A 386 19.23 -9.45 17.72
CA PRO A 386 20.48 -10.03 17.22
C PRO A 386 20.36 -10.66 15.82
N ALA A 387 19.15 -10.92 15.32
CA ALA A 387 18.94 -11.52 14.02
C ALA A 387 18.16 -10.58 13.10
N GLY A 388 18.67 -10.32 11.89
CA GLY A 388 18.03 -9.57 10.81
C GLY A 388 18.71 -8.23 10.51
N THR A 389 18.76 -7.91 9.22
CA THR A 389 19.31 -6.66 8.70
C THR A 389 18.38 -5.50 9.00
N ARG A 390 18.85 -4.49 9.72
CA ARG A 390 18.12 -3.25 10.03
C ARG A 390 18.69 -2.10 9.22
N HIS A 391 17.86 -1.08 8.98
CA HIS A 391 18.28 0.10 8.25
C HIS A 391 17.93 1.38 9.00
N LEU A 392 18.62 2.46 8.64
CA LEU A 392 18.27 3.81 9.05
C LEU A 392 18.22 4.71 7.82
N VAL A 393 17.13 5.48 7.71
CA VAL A 393 16.98 6.56 6.73
C VAL A 393 17.01 7.89 7.47
N GLY A 394 18.02 8.70 7.18
CA GLY A 394 18.12 10.07 7.67
C GLY A 394 17.44 11.03 6.69
N LEU A 395 16.38 11.69 7.13
CA LEU A 395 15.66 12.69 6.37
C LEU A 395 16.11 14.09 6.77
N PRO A 396 16.20 15.05 5.83
CA PRO A 396 16.46 16.45 6.18
C PRO A 396 15.36 17.03 7.09
N GLY A 397 15.69 18.02 7.91
CA GLY A 397 14.71 18.69 8.79
C GLY A 397 13.68 19.56 8.06
N ASN A 398 13.99 20.07 6.86
CA ASN A 398 13.05 20.84 6.05
C ASN A 398 11.94 19.96 5.47
N PRO A 399 10.63 20.29 5.65
CA PRO A 399 9.53 19.38 5.37
C PRO A 399 9.46 18.82 3.94
N LEU A 400 9.53 19.65 2.89
CA LEU A 400 9.50 19.12 1.52
C LEU A 400 10.79 18.36 1.17
N ALA A 401 11.91 18.74 1.79
CA ALA A 401 13.16 17.99 1.66
C ALA A 401 13.07 16.60 2.31
N ALA A 402 12.39 16.50 3.45
CA ALA A 402 12.09 15.21 4.10
C ALA A 402 11.19 14.33 3.22
N VAL A 403 10.13 14.90 2.61
CA VAL A 403 9.30 14.18 1.63
C VAL A 403 10.14 13.67 0.47
N SER A 404 11.04 14.49 -0.07
CA SER A 404 11.97 14.05 -1.13
C SER A 404 12.83 12.88 -0.67
N GLY A 405 13.33 12.89 0.56
CA GLY A 405 14.09 11.79 1.15
C GLY A 405 13.26 10.54 1.37
N LEU A 406 12.03 10.69 1.85
CA LEU A 406 11.09 9.60 2.03
C LEU A 406 10.82 8.88 0.71
N LEU A 407 10.47 9.63 -0.35
CA LEU A 407 10.21 9.08 -1.69
C LEU A 407 11.47 8.55 -2.38
N THR A 408 12.65 9.05 -2.02
CA THR A 408 13.91 8.61 -2.62
C THR A 408 14.47 7.35 -1.97
N LEU A 409 14.41 7.23 -0.65
CA LEU A 409 15.07 6.18 0.11
C LEU A 409 14.10 5.26 0.88
N ALA A 410 13.17 5.81 1.67
CA ALA A 410 12.31 5.01 2.54
C ALA A 410 11.26 4.23 1.74
N GLU A 411 10.53 4.86 0.81
CA GLU A 411 9.52 4.20 -0.02
C GLU A 411 10.08 3.01 -0.80
N PRO A 412 11.16 3.15 -1.61
CA PRO A 412 11.67 2.02 -2.37
C PRO A 412 12.25 0.91 -1.49
N LEU A 413 12.81 1.24 -0.33
CA LEU A 413 13.27 0.26 0.65
C LEU A 413 12.08 -0.51 1.25
N LEU A 414 11.02 0.17 1.69
CA LEU A 414 9.82 -0.46 2.25
C LEU A 414 9.11 -1.32 1.20
N ALA A 415 8.96 -0.82 -0.02
CA ALA A 415 8.39 -1.59 -1.12
C ALA A 415 9.18 -2.88 -1.39
N ALA A 416 10.51 -2.82 -1.37
CA ALA A 416 11.37 -3.97 -1.57
C ALA A 416 11.35 -4.97 -0.39
N LEU A 417 11.07 -4.50 0.83
CA LEU A 417 10.88 -5.36 2.00
C LEU A 417 9.60 -6.18 1.94
N THR A 418 8.54 -5.65 1.31
CA THR A 418 7.21 -6.25 1.32
C THR A 418 6.86 -6.99 0.03
N ARG A 419 7.20 -6.43 -1.13
CA ARG A 419 6.78 -6.95 -2.44
C ARG A 419 7.89 -7.78 -3.09
N ALA A 420 7.54 -8.95 -3.67
CA ALA A 420 8.45 -9.63 -4.58
C ALA A 420 8.38 -8.91 -5.94
N ASP A 421 9.55 -8.64 -6.50
CA ASP A 421 9.74 -8.27 -7.92
C ASP A 421 8.83 -7.20 -8.54
N THR A 422 8.21 -6.35 -7.70
CA THR A 422 7.59 -5.14 -8.22
C THR A 422 8.71 -4.27 -8.78
N PRO A 423 8.72 -3.99 -10.08
CA PRO A 423 9.69 -3.05 -10.62
C PRO A 423 9.60 -1.76 -9.81
N PRO A 424 10.73 -1.12 -9.48
CA PRO A 424 10.70 0.14 -8.77
C PRO A 424 9.74 1.08 -9.51
N THR A 425 8.93 1.82 -8.78
CA THR A 425 7.97 2.81 -9.33
C THR A 425 8.64 3.85 -10.23
N TYR A 426 9.97 3.88 -10.19
CA TYR A 426 10.82 4.66 -11.08
C TYR A 426 11.80 3.76 -11.83
N ARG A 427 11.77 3.81 -13.17
CA ARG A 427 12.88 3.45 -14.05
C ARG A 427 13.31 4.70 -14.80
N ALA A 428 14.62 4.89 -14.94
CA ALA A 428 15.16 6.03 -15.68
C ALA A 428 14.58 6.08 -17.11
N PRO A 429 14.24 7.25 -17.63
CA PRO A 429 13.83 7.41 -19.03
C PRO A 429 14.89 6.82 -19.96
N GLY A 430 14.48 6.00 -20.92
CA GLY A 430 15.37 5.36 -21.89
C GLY A 430 15.88 3.98 -21.50
N THR A 431 15.51 3.42 -20.35
CA THR A 431 15.82 2.01 -20.02
C THR A 431 14.86 1.08 -20.77
N PRO A 432 15.34 0.12 -21.61
CA PRO A 432 14.47 -0.82 -22.29
C PRO A 432 13.59 -1.58 -21.29
N GLY A 433 12.26 -1.53 -21.44
CA GLY A 433 11.29 -2.19 -20.58
C GLY A 433 10.69 -1.31 -19.46
N SER A 434 10.91 0.02 -19.42
CA SER A 434 10.20 0.93 -18.54
C SER A 434 8.77 1.14 -19.06
N GLY A 435 7.82 0.35 -18.55
CA GLY A 435 6.43 0.36 -19.04
C GLY A 435 5.50 1.40 -18.39
N ALA A 436 5.98 2.27 -17.50
CA ALA A 436 5.17 3.38 -17.01
C ALA A 436 5.25 4.52 -18.03
N PRO A 437 4.15 4.92 -18.70
CA PRO A 437 4.15 6.06 -19.60
C PRO A 437 4.53 7.31 -18.81
N GLY A 438 5.40 8.14 -19.40
CA GLY A 438 5.67 9.46 -18.86
C GLY A 438 4.39 10.30 -18.88
N VAL A 439 4.30 11.26 -17.99
CA VAL A 439 3.19 12.22 -17.96
C VAL A 439 3.68 13.54 -18.55
N PRO A 440 3.06 14.06 -19.62
CA PRO A 440 3.49 15.32 -20.21
C PRO A 440 3.27 16.47 -19.24
N VAL A 441 4.31 17.28 -19.01
CA VAL A 441 4.20 18.42 -18.10
C VAL A 441 3.44 19.58 -18.75
N ASP A 442 2.61 20.26 -17.97
CA ASP A 442 1.89 21.46 -18.38
C ASP A 442 2.67 22.71 -17.92
N GLY A 443 3.34 23.34 -18.87
CA GLY A 443 4.21 24.50 -18.62
C GLY A 443 5.70 24.15 -18.51
N GLU A 444 6.51 25.18 -18.38
CA GLU A 444 7.95 25.07 -18.17
C GLU A 444 8.25 24.81 -16.69
N VAL A 445 9.17 23.88 -16.41
CA VAL A 445 9.66 23.61 -15.05
C VAL A 445 11.14 23.89 -14.98
N HIS A 446 11.51 24.89 -14.20
CA HIS A 446 12.92 25.21 -13.97
C HIS A 446 13.62 24.09 -13.22
N GLY A 447 14.71 23.59 -13.76
CA GLY A 447 15.57 22.58 -13.17
C GLY A 447 16.70 23.15 -12.33
N HIS A 448 17.44 22.24 -11.69
CA HIS A 448 18.75 22.55 -11.14
C HIS A 448 19.83 22.20 -12.20
N PRO A 449 20.94 22.92 -12.30
CA PRO A 449 21.94 22.64 -13.36
C PRO A 449 22.50 21.22 -13.35
N HIS A 450 22.66 20.63 -12.17
CA HIS A 450 23.36 19.34 -11.99
C HIS A 450 22.55 18.27 -11.25
N ASP A 451 21.50 18.66 -10.52
CA ASP A 451 20.75 17.76 -9.66
C ASP A 451 19.35 17.51 -10.22
N THR A 452 18.80 16.33 -9.99
CA THR A 452 17.38 16.04 -10.19
C THR A 452 16.55 16.93 -9.28
N ARG A 453 15.38 17.40 -9.74
CA ARG A 453 14.46 18.16 -8.92
C ARG A 453 13.15 17.40 -8.75
N LEU A 454 12.66 17.31 -7.52
CA LEU A 454 11.34 16.76 -7.22
C LEU A 454 10.35 17.91 -7.02
N VAL A 455 9.30 17.94 -7.83
CA VAL A 455 8.33 19.06 -7.87
C VAL A 455 6.93 18.51 -7.65
N PRO A 456 6.17 19.01 -6.65
CA PRO A 456 4.78 18.63 -6.46
C PRO A 456 3.93 18.99 -7.69
N VAL A 457 3.07 18.06 -8.14
CA VAL A 457 2.22 18.25 -9.32
C VAL A 457 0.79 17.79 -9.05
N LEU A 458 -0.16 18.42 -9.76
CA LEU A 458 -1.51 17.90 -9.94
C LEU A 458 -1.58 17.14 -11.27
N ARG A 459 -2.40 16.10 -11.33
CA ARG A 459 -2.74 15.41 -12.59
C ARG A 459 -4.07 15.96 -13.11
N ARG A 460 -4.02 16.69 -14.21
CA ARG A 460 -5.20 17.24 -14.89
C ARG A 460 -5.15 16.90 -16.37
N ASP A 461 -6.23 16.38 -16.90
CA ASP A 461 -6.39 16.06 -18.32
C ASP A 461 -5.21 15.26 -18.90
N GLY A 462 -4.68 14.30 -18.12
CA GLY A 462 -3.54 13.49 -18.51
C GLY A 462 -2.19 14.21 -18.47
N ARG A 463 -2.11 15.41 -17.90
CA ARG A 463 -0.89 16.24 -17.76
C ARG A 463 -0.50 16.41 -16.30
N ALA A 464 0.80 16.63 -16.08
CA ALA A 464 1.36 17.01 -14.78
C ALA A 464 1.45 18.54 -14.71
N VAL A 465 0.63 19.16 -13.86
CA VAL A 465 0.61 20.60 -13.63
C VAL A 465 1.49 20.93 -12.42
N PRO A 466 2.64 21.61 -12.59
CA PRO A 466 3.52 21.94 -11.47
C PRO A 466 2.85 22.89 -10.47
N LEU A 467 3.03 22.60 -9.19
CA LEU A 467 2.50 23.44 -8.13
C LEU A 467 3.55 24.46 -7.66
N HIS A 468 3.06 25.64 -7.31
CA HIS A 468 3.84 26.61 -6.55
C HIS A 468 4.13 26.07 -5.12
N TYR A 469 4.94 26.78 -4.33
CA TYR A 469 5.32 26.34 -2.98
C TYR A 469 6.10 25.02 -2.97
N ASN A 470 7.15 24.95 -3.80
CA ASN A 470 8.03 23.78 -3.95
C ASN A 470 9.45 24.01 -3.38
N GLY A 471 9.62 25.01 -2.51
CA GLY A 471 10.85 25.22 -1.75
C GLY A 471 11.04 24.19 -0.63
N PRO A 472 12.26 23.99 -0.12
CA PRO A 472 12.58 22.88 0.80
C PRO A 472 11.75 22.85 2.09
N ALA A 473 11.38 24.02 2.64
CA ALA A 473 10.58 24.14 3.87
C ALA A 473 9.06 24.23 3.62
N MET A 474 8.60 24.14 2.36
CA MET A 474 7.22 24.40 1.99
C MET A 474 6.39 23.10 1.96
N LEU A 475 5.24 23.09 2.63
CA LEU A 475 4.28 21.98 2.63
C LEU A 475 3.03 22.25 1.81
N ARG A 476 2.73 23.53 1.48
CA ARG A 476 1.50 23.87 0.79
C ARG A 476 1.38 23.22 -0.59
N GLY A 477 2.50 23.08 -1.33
CA GLY A 477 2.52 22.41 -2.62
C GLY A 477 2.19 20.92 -2.49
N ILE A 478 2.90 20.21 -1.61
CA ILE A 478 2.71 18.75 -1.46
C ILE A 478 1.35 18.39 -0.85
N ALA A 479 0.80 19.25 0.02
CA ALA A 479 -0.52 19.03 0.61
C ALA A 479 -1.67 19.04 -0.43
N GLY A 480 -1.48 19.71 -1.56
CA GLY A 480 -2.43 19.75 -2.67
C GLY A 480 -2.03 18.90 -3.88
N ALA A 481 -0.96 18.13 -3.79
CA ALA A 481 -0.41 17.39 -4.93
C ALA A 481 -1.02 16.00 -5.08
N ASP A 482 -1.05 15.54 -6.33
CA ASP A 482 -1.38 14.14 -6.68
C ASP A 482 -0.11 13.29 -6.83
N GLY A 483 1.04 13.92 -6.98
CA GLY A 483 2.32 13.26 -7.16
C GLY A 483 3.51 14.21 -7.12
N MET A 484 4.69 13.63 -7.27
CA MET A 484 5.96 14.37 -7.39
C MET A 484 6.60 14.10 -8.75
N ALA A 485 6.70 15.13 -9.60
CA ALA A 485 7.38 15.02 -10.87
C ALA A 485 8.90 14.96 -10.68
N VAL A 486 9.55 14.06 -11.40
CA VAL A 486 11.00 13.89 -11.43
C VAL A 486 11.55 14.73 -12.59
N VAL A 487 12.04 15.90 -12.26
CA VAL A 487 12.56 16.86 -13.24
C VAL A 487 14.06 16.68 -13.42
N PRO A 488 14.55 16.41 -14.63
CA PRO A 488 15.97 16.21 -14.87
C PRO A 488 16.80 17.49 -14.67
N PRO A 489 18.12 17.38 -14.55
CA PRO A 489 19.01 18.52 -14.62
C PRO A 489 18.70 19.39 -15.87
N GLY A 490 18.69 20.70 -15.68
CA GLY A 490 18.33 21.66 -16.74
C GLY A 490 16.84 21.98 -16.83
N GLY A 491 15.95 21.17 -16.21
CA GLY A 491 14.51 21.43 -16.22
C GLY A 491 13.71 20.63 -17.24
N ALA A 492 12.47 21.03 -17.45
CA ALA A 492 11.57 20.40 -18.42
C ALA A 492 10.77 21.45 -19.20
N ARG A 493 10.55 21.18 -20.49
CA ARG A 493 9.76 22.03 -21.40
C ARG A 493 8.29 21.61 -21.40
N PRO A 494 7.37 22.51 -21.75
CA PRO A 494 5.96 22.16 -21.92
C PRO A 494 5.77 20.95 -22.85
N GLY A 495 4.99 19.97 -22.42
CA GLY A 495 4.73 18.73 -23.15
C GLY A 495 5.81 17.66 -23.03
N GLN A 496 6.93 17.94 -22.40
CA GLN A 496 7.94 16.90 -22.10
C GLN A 496 7.38 15.88 -21.13
N GLU A 497 7.58 14.60 -21.44
CA GLU A 497 7.18 13.50 -20.54
C GLU A 497 8.12 13.41 -19.33
N LEU A 498 7.52 13.42 -18.14
CA LEU A 498 8.21 13.23 -16.87
C LEU A 498 7.66 12.01 -16.14
N THR A 499 8.52 11.33 -15.40
CA THR A 499 8.07 10.38 -14.40
C THR A 499 7.43 11.14 -13.25
N VAL A 500 6.23 10.71 -12.83
CA VAL A 500 5.55 11.25 -11.65
C VAL A 500 5.45 10.12 -10.62
N LEU A 501 6.08 10.33 -9.46
CA LEU A 501 5.96 9.44 -8.31
C LEU A 501 4.57 9.63 -7.70
N ASP A 502 3.85 8.54 -7.52
CA ASP A 502 2.53 8.56 -6.88
C ASP A 502 2.66 8.80 -5.37
N LEU A 503 1.67 9.50 -4.82
CA LEU A 503 1.53 9.63 -3.37
C LEU A 503 0.64 8.50 -2.84
N PRO A 504 0.82 8.04 -1.60
CA PRO A 504 0.13 6.84 -1.09
C PRO A 504 -1.35 7.08 -0.71
N TRP A 505 -1.95 8.17 -1.14
CA TRP A 505 -3.37 8.46 -0.99
C TRP A 505 -4.02 8.72 -2.35
N PRO A 506 -5.34 8.47 -2.47
CA PRO A 506 -6.04 8.68 -3.73
C PRO A 506 -6.02 10.16 -4.13
N THR A 507 -5.86 10.41 -5.41
CA THR A 507 -6.02 11.73 -6.04
C THR A 507 -7.35 12.35 -5.62
N THR A 508 -7.31 13.52 -5.03
CA THR A 508 -8.50 14.34 -4.76
C THR A 508 -8.95 15.01 -6.06
N ALA A 509 -9.53 14.21 -6.96
CA ALA A 509 -10.23 14.76 -8.12
C ALA A 509 -11.40 15.62 -7.61
N GLY A 510 -11.18 16.91 -7.46
CA GLY A 510 -12.22 17.87 -7.04
C GLY A 510 -11.89 18.76 -5.84
N ALA A 511 -10.75 18.62 -5.18
CA ALA A 511 -10.38 19.51 -4.09
C ALA A 511 -9.85 20.85 -4.63
N VAL A 512 -10.61 21.89 -4.36
CA VAL A 512 -10.35 23.33 -4.33
C VAL A 512 -9.32 23.84 -5.35
N PRO A 513 -9.72 24.72 -6.28
CA PRO A 513 -8.78 25.45 -7.10
C PRO A 513 -7.90 26.33 -6.20
N VAL A 514 -6.64 25.97 -6.05
CA VAL A 514 -5.63 26.89 -5.54
C VAL A 514 -5.46 27.94 -6.65
N GLN A 515 -6.29 28.97 -6.62
CA GLN A 515 -6.08 30.16 -7.45
C GLN A 515 -4.75 30.77 -7.03
N GLY A 516 -3.74 30.52 -7.84
CA GLY A 516 -2.46 31.18 -7.74
C GLY A 516 -2.62 32.62 -8.17
N ALA A 517 -2.60 33.55 -7.22
CA ALA A 517 -2.22 34.90 -7.54
C ALA A 517 -0.76 34.86 -8.00
N CYS A 518 -0.53 35.24 -9.26
CA CYS A 518 0.78 35.59 -9.76
C CYS A 518 1.35 36.73 -8.91
N PHE A 519 2.43 36.44 -8.18
CA PHE A 519 3.39 37.49 -7.83
C PHE A 519 4.72 37.13 -8.48
N THR A 520 5.09 38.00 -9.37
CA THR A 520 6.37 38.10 -10.10
C THR A 520 7.56 38.09 -9.15
#